data_b98cdf4cee2fe9b8a9b9e08151f0d903
#
_entry.id   b98cdf4cee2fe9b8a9b9e08151f0d903
#
_cell.length_a   1.000
_cell.length_b   1.000
_cell.length_c   1.000
_cell.angle_alpha   90.00
_cell.angle_beta   90.00
_cell.angle_gamma   90.00
#
_symmetry.space_group_name_H-M   'P 1'
#
loop_
_entity.id
_entity.type
_entity.pdbx_description
1 polymer ?
#
loop_
_entity_poly.entity_id
_entity_poly.type
_entity_poly.pdbx_seq_one_letter_code
_entity_poly.pdbx_strand_id
1 'polypeptide(L)'
;MKKLILGIFLLFGVLGFSKYVERCKVVEDDTCVSLDSGKRFNFSKYVFEDIQYGSVYRVYFEGNGYRNLYFTGATYLYMKH
;
A
#
# COMPACT_ATOMS: atom_id res chain seq x y z
N MET A 1 -32.73 -10.61 -6.79
CA MET A 1 -32.03 -10.60 -6.69
C MET A 1 -31.36 -10.42 -6.29
N LYS A 2 -31.59 -10.41 -6.12
CA LYS A 2 -30.88 -10.29 -5.70
C LYS A 2 -29.87 -10.55 -5.53
N LYS A 3 -29.60 -10.60 -5.72
CA LYS A 3 -28.62 -10.79 -5.51
C LYS A 3 -27.74 -10.31 -5.59
N LEU A 4 -27.80 -9.75 -5.79
CA LEU A 4 -26.90 -9.30 -5.75
C LEU A 4 -26.40 -8.61 -5.16
N ILE A 5 -26.79 -8.38 -4.74
CA ILE A 5 -26.20 -7.78 -4.12
C ILE A 5 -25.43 -8.09 -3.41
N LEU A 6 -25.60 -8.67 -3.33
CA LEU A 6 -24.82 -9.04 -2.73
C LEU A 6 -23.68 -8.98 -2.97
N GLY A 7 -23.63 -9.30 -3.54
CA GLY A 7 -22.34 -9.49 -3.80
C GLY A 7 -21.63 -8.25 -3.88
N ILE A 8 -22.11 -7.57 -3.74
CA ILE A 8 -21.47 -6.47 -3.72
C ILE A 8 -21.09 -6.02 -2.52
N PHE A 9 -21.53 -6.53 -1.84
CA PHE A 9 -21.08 -6.32 -0.86
C PHE A 9 -20.24 -6.91 -0.43
N LEU A 10 -20.21 -7.53 -0.56
CA LEU A 10 -19.46 -8.13 -0.14
C LEU A 10 -18.26 -7.77 -0.23
N LEU A 11 -18.20 -7.59 -0.79
CA LEU A 11 -17.04 -7.14 -1.02
C LEU A 11 -16.72 -5.92 -0.40
N PHE A 12 -17.57 -5.22 -0.17
CA PHE A 12 -17.28 -4.05 0.33
C PHE A 12 -16.97 -3.96 1.67
N GLY A 13 -17.41 -4.68 2.38
CA GLY A 13 -17.10 -4.65 3.75
C GLY A 13 -15.63 -4.81 3.93
N VAL A 14 -15.11 -5.73 3.25
CA VAL A 14 -13.70 -6.00 3.34
C VAL A 14 -12.88 -4.83 2.89
N LEU A 15 -13.32 -4.19 1.85
CA LEU A 15 -12.58 -3.07 1.31
C LEU A 15 -12.47 -1.94 2.29
N GLY A 16 -13.42 -1.81 3.19
CA GLY A 16 -13.41 -0.73 4.15
C GLY A 16 -12.24 -0.78 5.09
N PHE A 17 -11.57 -1.92 5.21
CA PHE A 17 -10.45 -2.05 6.12
C PHE A 17 -9.09 -1.94 5.47
N SER A 18 -9.05 -1.88 4.15
CA SER A 18 -7.79 -1.74 3.44
C SER A 18 -7.41 -0.29 3.31
N LYS A 19 -6.12 -0.03 3.48
CA LYS A 19 -5.58 1.30 3.28
C LYS A 19 -4.57 1.24 2.16
N TYR A 20 -4.30 2.38 1.56
CA TYR A 20 -3.28 2.41 0.52
C TYR A 20 -2.66 3.78 0.38
N VAL A 21 -1.46 3.80 -0.22
CA VAL A 21 -0.76 5.01 -0.57
C VAL A 21 -0.74 5.06 -2.08
N GLU A 22 -1.25 6.15 -2.64
CA GLU A 22 -1.41 6.28 -4.08
C GLU A 22 -0.08 6.16 -4.83
N ARG A 23 0.94 6.89 -4.37
CA ARG A 23 2.27 6.86 -4.98
C ARG A 23 3.29 6.87 -3.87
N CYS A 24 3.88 5.71 -3.62
CA CYS A 24 4.85 5.56 -2.55
C CYS A 24 6.20 5.21 -3.15
N LYS A 25 7.18 6.09 -2.96
CA LYS A 25 8.52 5.92 -3.50
C LYS A 25 9.36 5.13 -2.52
N VAL A 26 9.92 4.02 -2.98
CA VAL A 26 10.74 3.15 -2.16
C VAL A 26 12.07 3.83 -1.86
N VAL A 27 12.39 3.97 -0.58
CA VAL A 27 13.64 4.61 -0.15
C VAL A 27 14.50 3.69 0.71
N GLU A 28 13.91 2.64 1.28
CA GLU A 28 14.63 1.65 2.07
C GLU A 28 13.94 0.31 1.90
N ASP A 29 14.56 -0.75 2.41
CA ASP A 29 14.02 -2.10 2.25
C ASP A 29 12.63 -2.28 2.84
N ASP A 30 12.30 -1.47 3.84
CA ASP A 30 11.01 -1.58 4.52
C ASP A 30 10.26 -0.26 4.57
N THR A 31 10.68 0.73 3.80
CA THR A 31 10.10 2.07 3.92
C THR A 31 9.90 2.71 2.56
N CYS A 32 8.76 3.36 2.40
CA CYS A 32 8.52 4.19 1.22
C CYS A 32 7.93 5.53 1.68
N VAL A 33 8.00 6.52 0.81
CA VAL A 33 7.53 7.87 1.11
C VAL A 33 6.44 8.25 0.12
N SER A 34 5.32 8.70 0.65
CA SER A 34 4.22 9.16 -0.21
C SER A 34 4.64 10.41 -0.95
N LEU A 35 4.52 10.40 -2.26
CA LEU A 35 4.84 11.58 -3.06
C LEU A 35 3.77 12.65 -2.94
N ASP A 36 2.60 12.26 -2.46
CA ASP A 36 1.48 13.20 -2.32
C ASP A 36 1.46 13.90 -0.98
N SER A 37 1.86 13.22 0.10
CA SER A 37 1.81 13.79 1.44
C SER A 37 3.17 14.00 2.08
N GLY A 38 4.21 13.36 1.56
CA GLY A 38 5.54 13.42 2.15
C GLY A 38 5.70 12.53 3.36
N LYS A 39 4.70 11.75 3.71
CA LYS A 39 4.78 10.89 4.89
C LYS A 39 5.57 9.62 4.57
N ARG A 40 6.34 9.16 5.56
CA ARG A 40 7.11 7.93 5.44
C ARG A 40 6.28 6.79 6.01
N PHE A 41 6.23 5.69 5.26
CA PHE A 41 5.49 4.50 5.67
C PHE A 41 6.46 3.36 5.87
N ASN A 42 6.52 2.84 7.07
CA ASN A 42 7.44 1.78 7.45
C ASN A 42 6.66 0.49 7.68
N PHE A 43 7.15 -0.59 7.10
CA PHE A 43 6.48 -1.88 7.18
C PHE A 43 7.22 -2.83 8.11
N SER A 44 6.51 -3.82 8.64
CA SER A 44 7.06 -4.72 9.62
C SER A 44 8.06 -5.72 9.06
N LYS A 45 8.15 -5.80 7.72
CA LYS A 45 9.07 -6.71 7.05
C LYS A 45 9.77 -5.96 5.92
N TYR A 46 10.84 -6.55 5.41
CA TYR A 46 11.62 -5.93 4.33
C TYR A 46 10.94 -6.22 2.99
N VAL A 47 9.76 -5.66 2.82
CA VAL A 47 8.93 -5.96 1.65
C VAL A 47 9.51 -5.39 0.35
N PHE A 48 10.43 -4.45 0.43
CA PHE A 48 11.06 -3.84 -0.74
C PHE A 48 12.50 -4.30 -0.93
N GLU A 49 12.86 -5.43 -0.34
CA GLU A 49 14.24 -5.89 -0.30
C GLU A 49 14.88 -6.02 -1.69
N ASP A 50 14.11 -6.52 -2.65
CA ASP A 50 14.63 -6.73 -3.99
C ASP A 50 14.19 -5.64 -4.97
N ILE A 51 13.73 -4.52 -4.44
CA ILE A 51 13.20 -3.45 -5.27
C ILE A 51 14.18 -2.30 -5.33
N GLN A 52 14.41 -1.78 -6.52
CA GLN A 52 15.32 -0.67 -6.71
C GLN A 52 14.77 0.59 -6.05
N TYR A 53 15.59 1.28 -5.28
CA TYR A 53 15.18 2.52 -4.63
C TYR A 53 14.82 3.55 -5.70
N GLY A 54 13.75 4.29 -5.44
CA GLY A 54 13.23 5.23 -6.42
C GLY A 54 12.02 4.70 -7.16
N SER A 55 11.76 3.39 -7.07
CA SER A 55 10.57 2.82 -7.67
C SER A 55 9.34 3.34 -6.95
N VAL A 56 8.31 3.69 -7.70
CA VAL A 56 7.06 4.22 -7.14
C VAL A 56 5.96 3.19 -7.32
N TYR A 57 5.31 2.86 -6.22
CA TYR A 57 4.25 1.87 -6.19
C TYR A 57 2.99 2.44 -5.56
N ARG A 58 1.85 1.91 -5.95
CA ARG A 58 0.66 2.05 -5.12
C ARG A 58 0.73 0.90 -4.13
N VAL A 59 0.82 1.23 -2.85
CA VAL A 59 1.06 0.25 -1.80
C VAL A 59 -0.19 0.08 -0.95
N TYR A 60 -0.60 -1.17 -0.73
CA TYR A 60 -1.74 -1.51 0.11
C TYR A 60 -1.25 -2.08 1.43
N PHE A 61 -1.89 -1.72 2.52
CA PHE A 61 -1.44 -2.15 3.83
C PHE A 61 -2.56 -2.10 4.86
N GLU A 62 -2.28 -2.70 6.03
CA GLU A 62 -3.17 -2.64 7.18
C GLU A 62 -2.36 -2.17 8.37
N GLY A 63 -3.07 -1.59 9.34
CA GLY A 63 -2.43 -1.10 10.55
C GLY A 63 -2.75 0.35 10.79
N ASN A 64 -2.25 0.88 11.90
CA ASN A 64 -2.49 2.25 12.29
C ASN A 64 -1.18 3.03 12.27
N GLY A 65 -1.28 4.31 11.95
CA GLY A 65 -0.11 5.17 11.93
C GLY A 65 0.76 4.92 10.73
N TYR A 66 2.09 5.06 10.92
CA TYR A 66 3.03 5.01 9.82
C TYR A 66 4.15 4.01 10.04
N ARG A 67 4.10 3.22 11.09
CA ARG A 67 5.16 2.28 11.44
C ARG A 67 4.62 0.88 11.65
N ASN A 68 5.47 -0.10 11.39
CA ASN A 68 5.13 -1.51 11.59
C ASN A 68 3.84 -1.90 10.90
N LEU A 69 3.64 -1.35 9.71
CA LEU A 69 2.44 -1.63 8.95
C LEU A 69 2.53 -3.01 8.31
N TYR A 70 1.37 -3.61 8.09
CA TYR A 70 1.30 -4.93 7.47
C TYR A 70 1.06 -4.75 5.97
N PHE A 71 2.06 -5.11 5.18
CA PHE A 71 2.00 -4.97 3.73
C PHE A 71 1.08 -6.04 3.14
N THR A 72 0.11 -5.62 2.33
CA THR A 72 -0.82 -6.57 1.70
C THR A 72 -0.67 -6.65 0.20
N GLY A 73 -0.02 -5.69 -0.43
CA GLY A 73 0.20 -5.76 -1.86
C GLY A 73 0.69 -4.44 -2.42
N ALA A 74 1.09 -4.46 -3.68
CA ALA A 74 1.57 -3.25 -4.33
C ALA A 74 1.45 -3.39 -5.84
N THR A 75 1.32 -2.24 -6.50
CA THR A 75 1.28 -2.17 -7.95
C THR A 75 2.36 -1.20 -8.40
N TYR A 76 3.27 -1.68 -9.24
CA TYR A 76 4.33 -0.83 -9.77
C TYR A 76 3.76 0.24 -10.67
N LEU A 77 4.19 1.47 -10.50
CA LEU A 77 3.73 2.60 -11.31
C LEU A 77 4.81 3.12 -12.24
N TYR A 78 5.95 3.55 -11.67
CA TYR A 78 7.06 4.08 -12.47
C TYR A 78 8.29 4.28 -11.59
N MET A 79 9.40 4.61 -12.24
CA MET A 79 10.65 4.90 -11.54
C MET A 79 10.81 6.41 -11.45
N LYS A 80 11.10 6.89 -10.25
CA LYS A 80 11.35 8.32 -10.02
C LYS A 80 12.78 8.48 -9.51
N HIS A 81 13.57 9.19 -10.28
CA HIS A 81 14.98 9.45 -9.93
C HIS A 81 15.17 10.69 -9.10
#